data_0a9a530cc9b15c3f3831bf2ef68e2df1
#
_entry.id   0a9a530cc9b15c3f3831bf2ef68e2df1
#
_cell.length_a   1.000
_cell.length_b   1.000
_cell.length_c   1.000
_cell.angle_alpha   90.00
_cell.angle_beta   90.00
_cell.angle_gamma   90.00
#
_symmetry.space_group_name_H-M   'P 1'
#
loop_
_entity.id
_entity.type
_entity.pdbx_description
1 polymer ?
#
loop_
_entity_poly.entity_id
_entity_poly.type
_entity_poly.pdbx_seq_one_letter_code
_entity_poly.pdbx_strand_id
1 'polypeptide(L)'
;FGAVQQGAPVLSALPRGWPLMVLDLKDCFFSIPLAEQDREAFAFTLPSVNNQAPARRFQWKVLPQGMTCSPTICQLVVGQVLEPLRLKHPSLCMLHYMDDLLLAASSHDGLEAAGEEVISTLERAGFTISPDKIQREPGVQYLGYKLGSTYVAPVGLVAEPRIATLWDVQKLVGSLQWLRPALGIPPRLMGPFYEQLRGSDPNEAREWNL
;
A
#
# COMPACT_ATOMS: atom_id res chain seq x y z
N PHE A 1 1.49 22.05 1.47
CA PHE A 1 2.28 20.85 1.20
C PHE A 1 1.42 19.89 0.38
N GLY A 2 1.63 19.85 -0.95
CA GLY A 2 1.03 18.84 -1.81
C GLY A 2 1.68 17.47 -1.52
N ALA A 3 0.87 16.46 -1.20
CA ALA A 3 1.37 15.11 -1.03
C ALA A 3 1.87 14.59 -2.39
N VAL A 4 3.17 14.46 -2.55
CA VAL A 4 3.73 13.67 -3.65
C VAL A 4 3.57 12.20 -3.27
N GLN A 5 2.41 11.65 -3.56
CA GLN A 5 2.16 10.22 -3.40
C GLN A 5 2.93 9.51 -4.51
N GLN A 6 3.99 8.80 -4.16
CA GLN A 6 4.61 7.89 -5.11
C GLN A 6 3.57 6.83 -5.50
N GLY A 7 3.42 6.59 -6.80
CA GLY A 7 2.52 5.55 -7.30
C GLY A 7 2.91 4.16 -6.76
N ALA A 8 1.95 3.24 -6.76
CA ALA A 8 2.23 1.85 -6.41
C ALA A 8 3.33 1.27 -7.33
N PRO A 9 4.22 0.42 -6.82
CA PRO A 9 5.27 -0.20 -7.61
C PRO A 9 4.70 -1.04 -8.76
N VAL A 10 5.43 -1.07 -9.87
CA VAL A 10 5.02 -1.76 -11.08
C VAL A 10 5.34 -3.26 -10.96
N LEU A 11 4.31 -4.09 -10.75
CA LEU A 11 4.47 -5.53 -10.56
C LEU A 11 5.03 -6.27 -11.80
N SER A 12 4.91 -5.68 -13.00
CA SER A 12 5.53 -6.24 -14.21
C SER A 12 7.06 -6.18 -14.22
N ALA A 13 7.66 -5.46 -13.27
CA ALA A 13 9.11 -5.45 -13.05
C ALA A 13 9.62 -6.72 -12.33
N LEU A 14 8.72 -7.54 -11.76
CA LEU A 14 9.10 -8.78 -11.08
C LEU A 14 9.62 -9.81 -12.10
N PRO A 15 10.82 -10.39 -11.89
CA PRO A 15 11.33 -11.44 -12.75
C PRO A 15 10.47 -12.71 -12.63
N ARG A 16 10.18 -13.33 -13.77
CA ARG A 16 9.42 -14.59 -13.82
C ARG A 16 10.23 -15.75 -13.25
N GLY A 17 9.56 -16.63 -12.52
CA GLY A 17 10.15 -17.84 -11.95
C GLY A 17 10.99 -17.59 -10.69
N TRP A 18 11.04 -16.37 -10.20
CA TRP A 18 11.74 -16.06 -8.96
C TRP A 18 10.86 -16.31 -7.75
N PRO A 19 11.39 -16.94 -6.68
CA PRO A 19 10.71 -17.03 -5.41
C PRO A 19 10.43 -15.65 -4.82
N LEU A 20 9.29 -15.54 -4.14
CA LEU A 20 8.75 -14.30 -3.59
C LEU A 20 8.62 -14.38 -2.07
N MET A 21 8.88 -13.26 -1.40
CA MET A 21 8.61 -13.06 0.02
C MET A 21 7.93 -11.72 0.22
N VAL A 22 6.86 -11.67 1.02
CA VAL A 22 6.20 -10.43 1.43
C VAL A 22 6.38 -10.23 2.92
N LEU A 23 6.75 -9.01 3.30
CA LEU A 23 6.92 -8.55 4.67
C LEU A 23 5.95 -7.40 4.94
N ASP A 24 5.34 -7.39 6.13
CA ASP A 24 4.42 -6.35 6.61
C ASP A 24 5.03 -5.66 7.84
N LEU A 25 5.18 -4.34 7.77
CA LEU A 25 5.66 -3.51 8.88
C LEU A 25 4.50 -3.21 9.82
N LYS A 26 4.57 -3.77 11.03
CA LYS A 26 3.57 -3.51 12.06
C LYS A 26 3.64 -2.07 12.54
N ASP A 27 2.47 -1.40 12.52
CA ASP A 27 2.32 -0.04 13.07
C ASP A 27 3.38 0.95 12.53
N CYS A 28 3.74 0.83 11.23
CA CYS A 28 4.85 1.52 10.57
C CYS A 28 4.88 3.03 10.88
N PHE A 29 3.74 3.72 10.82
CA PHE A 29 3.65 5.15 11.12
C PHE A 29 4.07 5.46 12.57
N PHE A 30 3.65 4.65 13.53
CA PHE A 30 3.97 4.86 14.95
C PHE A 30 5.41 4.50 15.30
N SER A 31 6.14 3.85 14.41
CA SER A 31 7.57 3.59 14.54
C SER A 31 8.43 4.79 14.13
N ILE A 32 7.85 5.83 13.50
CA ILE A 32 8.58 7.00 13.00
C ILE A 32 8.43 8.15 14.01
N PRO A 33 9.50 8.54 14.74
CA PRO A 33 9.42 9.63 15.70
C PRO A 33 9.33 10.99 14.99
N LEU A 34 8.53 11.91 15.55
CA LEU A 34 8.49 13.31 15.15
C LEU A 34 9.56 14.10 15.88
N ALA A 35 10.29 14.97 15.17
CA ALA A 35 11.18 15.94 15.77
C ALA A 35 10.41 16.82 16.76
N GLU A 36 11.01 17.17 17.88
CA GLU A 36 10.33 17.88 18.96
C GLU A 36 9.72 19.21 18.52
N GLN A 37 10.42 19.94 17.69
CA GLN A 37 9.99 21.21 17.09
C GLN A 37 8.77 21.10 16.19
N ASP A 38 8.51 19.91 15.62
CA ASP A 38 7.39 19.68 14.69
C ASP A 38 6.13 19.17 15.39
N ARG A 39 6.22 18.72 16.65
CA ARG A 39 5.12 18.09 17.39
C ARG A 39 3.93 19.01 17.62
N GLU A 40 4.16 20.32 17.72
CA GLU A 40 3.08 21.31 17.89
C GLU A 40 2.11 21.31 16.68
N ALA A 41 2.61 21.07 15.46
CA ALA A 41 1.80 20.97 14.25
C ALA A 41 0.88 19.73 14.26
N PHE A 42 1.18 18.75 15.11
CA PHE A 42 0.41 17.51 15.28
C PHE A 42 -0.36 17.49 16.63
N ALA A 43 -0.68 18.67 17.17
CA ALA A 43 -1.48 18.76 18.38
C ALA A 43 -2.97 18.51 18.10
N PHE A 44 -3.64 17.90 19.08
CA PHE A 44 -5.07 17.67 19.04
C PHE A 44 -5.71 17.85 20.41
N THR A 45 -7.01 18.08 20.41
CA THR A 45 -7.79 18.26 21.62
C THR A 45 -8.77 17.11 21.78
N LEU A 46 -8.74 16.46 22.94
CA LEU A 46 -9.70 15.43 23.31
C LEU A 46 -10.77 16.04 24.20
N PRO A 47 -12.03 16.14 23.74
CA PRO A 47 -13.13 16.62 24.58
C PRO A 47 -13.42 15.62 25.71
N SER A 48 -13.92 16.10 26.84
CA SER A 48 -14.41 15.21 27.90
C SER A 48 -15.76 14.62 27.50
N VAL A 49 -16.06 13.45 28.05
CA VAL A 49 -17.37 12.81 27.87
C VAL A 49 -18.45 13.75 28.44
N ASN A 50 -19.48 14.06 27.64
CA ASN A 50 -20.58 14.96 27.96
C ASN A 50 -20.16 16.36 28.47
N ASN A 51 -18.96 16.83 28.09
CA ASN A 51 -18.41 18.11 28.55
C ASN A 51 -18.35 18.29 30.09
N GLN A 52 -18.22 17.20 30.83
CA GLN A 52 -18.18 17.23 32.30
C GLN A 52 -16.86 17.72 32.89
N ALA A 53 -15.82 17.84 32.07
CA ALA A 53 -14.50 18.34 32.44
C ALA A 53 -13.91 19.19 31.31
N PRO A 54 -12.88 20.02 31.57
CA PRO A 54 -12.15 20.73 30.52
C PRO A 54 -11.55 19.77 29.49
N ALA A 55 -11.55 20.17 28.24
CA ALA A 55 -10.91 19.42 27.17
C ALA A 55 -9.40 19.32 27.41
N ARG A 56 -8.81 18.18 27.07
CA ARG A 56 -7.37 17.91 27.26
C ARG A 56 -6.65 18.07 25.93
N ARG A 57 -5.52 18.77 25.93
CA ARG A 57 -4.65 18.91 24.76
C ARG A 57 -3.52 17.90 24.80
N PHE A 58 -3.24 17.32 23.62
CA PHE A 58 -2.17 16.36 23.40
C PHE A 58 -1.43 16.72 22.12
N GLN A 59 -0.22 16.20 21.95
CA GLN A 59 0.51 16.24 20.70
C GLN A 59 1.08 14.85 20.41
N TRP A 60 1.15 14.51 19.13
CA TRP A 60 1.79 13.29 18.70
C TRP A 60 3.30 13.36 18.91
N LYS A 61 3.91 12.27 19.37
CA LYS A 61 5.37 12.09 19.44
C LYS A 61 5.90 11.29 18.25
N VAL A 62 5.01 10.62 17.55
CA VAL A 62 5.28 9.77 16.40
C VAL A 62 4.35 10.17 15.25
N LEU A 63 4.64 9.72 14.05
CA LEU A 63 3.87 10.04 12.85
C LEU A 63 2.43 9.52 12.99
N PRO A 64 1.40 10.38 13.00
CA PRO A 64 0.02 9.94 13.18
C PRO A 64 -0.57 9.39 11.87
N GLN A 65 -1.49 8.46 12.00
CA GLN A 65 -2.35 8.04 10.89
C GLN A 65 -3.41 9.10 10.59
N GLY A 66 -3.87 9.16 9.33
CA GLY A 66 -4.92 10.09 8.90
C GLY A 66 -4.43 11.48 8.48
N MET A 67 -3.16 11.82 8.64
CA MET A 67 -2.57 13.04 8.08
C MET A 67 -2.18 12.82 6.62
N THR A 68 -2.46 13.81 5.77
CA THR A 68 -2.19 13.74 4.32
C THR A 68 -0.70 13.49 3.98
N CYS A 69 0.22 14.00 4.81
CA CYS A 69 1.67 13.84 4.60
C CYS A 69 2.24 12.53 5.18
N SER A 70 1.54 11.86 6.10
CA SER A 70 2.06 10.67 6.79
C SER A 70 2.43 9.53 5.85
N PRO A 71 1.65 9.18 4.81
CA PRO A 71 2.03 8.14 3.86
C PRO A 71 3.33 8.46 3.12
N THR A 72 3.50 9.71 2.68
CA THR A 72 4.71 10.15 1.98
C THR A 72 5.94 10.09 2.88
N ILE A 73 5.81 10.54 4.13
CA ILE A 73 6.91 10.49 5.10
C ILE A 73 7.28 9.04 5.41
N CYS A 74 6.29 8.16 5.64
CA CYS A 74 6.52 6.73 5.86
C CYS A 74 7.27 6.11 4.68
N GLN A 75 6.82 6.34 3.45
CA GLN A 75 7.46 5.86 2.23
C GLN A 75 8.93 6.31 2.13
N LEU A 76 9.21 7.57 2.44
CA LEU A 76 10.57 8.12 2.38
C LEU A 76 11.47 7.52 3.45
N VAL A 77 11.01 7.44 4.71
CA VAL A 77 11.81 6.93 5.82
C VAL A 77 12.14 5.46 5.62
N VAL A 78 11.16 4.62 5.27
CA VAL A 78 11.39 3.21 4.95
C VAL A 78 12.32 3.08 3.73
N GLY A 79 12.11 3.90 2.70
CA GLY A 79 12.99 3.95 1.52
C GLY A 79 14.45 4.22 1.87
N GLN A 80 14.71 5.18 2.75
CA GLN A 80 16.07 5.52 3.22
C GLN A 80 16.71 4.36 3.98
N VAL A 81 15.97 3.66 4.82
CA VAL A 81 16.47 2.48 5.56
C VAL A 81 16.81 1.33 4.60
N LEU A 82 16.06 1.17 3.52
CA LEU A 82 16.28 0.10 2.54
C LEU A 82 17.36 0.43 1.51
N GLU A 83 17.71 1.69 1.31
CA GLU A 83 18.66 2.13 0.26
C GLU A 83 20.02 1.44 0.35
N PRO A 84 20.69 1.32 1.52
CA PRO A 84 21.96 0.59 1.62
C PRO A 84 21.86 -0.88 1.20
N LEU A 85 20.70 -1.51 1.47
CA LEU A 85 20.47 -2.90 1.07
C LEU A 85 20.27 -3.05 -0.44
N ARG A 86 19.61 -2.09 -1.09
CA ARG A 86 19.47 -2.05 -2.55
C ARG A 86 20.82 -1.95 -3.24
N LEU A 87 21.70 -1.10 -2.70
CA LEU A 87 23.06 -0.95 -3.22
C LEU A 87 23.91 -2.21 -3.00
N LYS A 88 23.76 -2.87 -1.85
CA LYS A 88 24.48 -4.09 -1.51
C LYS A 88 24.02 -5.31 -2.32
N HIS A 89 22.72 -5.38 -2.61
CA HIS A 89 22.09 -6.50 -3.30
C HIS A 89 21.43 -6.09 -4.62
N PRO A 90 22.20 -5.67 -5.64
CA PRO A 90 21.64 -5.17 -6.91
C PRO A 90 20.86 -6.22 -7.70
N SER A 91 21.06 -7.52 -7.40
CA SER A 91 20.31 -8.62 -7.98
C SER A 91 19.01 -8.96 -7.26
N LEU A 92 18.76 -8.38 -6.05
CA LEU A 92 17.53 -8.55 -5.32
C LEU A 92 16.48 -7.58 -5.85
N CYS A 93 15.34 -8.09 -6.32
CA CYS A 93 14.20 -7.23 -6.61
C CYS A 93 13.50 -6.87 -5.30
N MET A 94 13.50 -5.58 -4.96
CA MET A 94 12.92 -5.06 -3.72
C MET A 94 11.93 -3.97 -4.04
N LEU A 95 10.64 -4.29 -3.98
CA LEU A 95 9.54 -3.34 -4.12
C LEU A 95 9.01 -3.01 -2.72
N HIS A 96 8.77 -1.73 -2.46
CA HIS A 96 8.13 -1.34 -1.22
C HIS A 96 7.08 -0.26 -1.45
N TYR A 97 6.01 -0.32 -0.71
CA TYR A 97 4.94 0.67 -0.70
C TYR A 97 4.42 0.83 0.72
N MET A 98 4.78 1.94 1.37
CA MET A 98 4.48 2.24 2.77
C MET A 98 4.98 1.14 3.72
N ASP A 99 4.06 0.35 4.28
CA ASP A 99 4.28 -0.75 5.23
C ASP A 99 4.44 -2.13 4.57
N ASP A 100 4.16 -2.24 3.27
CA ASP A 100 4.25 -3.48 2.51
C ASP A 100 5.57 -3.58 1.72
N LEU A 101 6.34 -4.63 1.93
CA LEU A 101 7.55 -4.95 1.17
C LEU A 101 7.37 -6.26 0.41
N LEU A 102 7.86 -6.29 -0.83
CA LEU A 102 7.96 -7.50 -1.65
C LEU A 102 9.40 -7.70 -2.08
N LEU A 103 9.95 -8.86 -1.78
CA LEU A 103 11.28 -9.29 -2.17
C LEU A 103 11.19 -10.42 -3.19
N ALA A 104 12.07 -10.42 -4.19
CA ALA A 104 12.26 -11.53 -5.11
C ALA A 104 13.74 -11.74 -5.39
N ALA A 105 14.18 -12.98 -5.40
CA ALA A 105 15.57 -13.38 -5.70
C ALA A 105 15.60 -14.56 -6.68
N SER A 106 16.76 -14.83 -7.28
CA SER A 106 16.92 -15.91 -8.26
C SER A 106 16.91 -17.32 -7.64
N SER A 107 17.03 -17.43 -6.30
CA SER A 107 17.00 -18.69 -5.56
C SER A 107 16.31 -18.53 -4.22
N HIS A 108 15.78 -19.63 -3.67
CA HIS A 108 15.16 -19.64 -2.35
C HIS A 108 16.16 -19.29 -1.24
N ASP A 109 17.36 -19.87 -1.27
CA ASP A 109 18.39 -19.59 -0.25
C ASP A 109 18.82 -18.12 -0.29
N GLY A 110 18.98 -17.56 -1.49
CA GLY A 110 19.30 -16.15 -1.67
C GLY A 110 18.17 -15.23 -1.17
N LEU A 111 16.90 -15.61 -1.36
CA LEU A 111 15.75 -14.87 -0.88
C LEU A 111 15.66 -14.89 0.65
N GLU A 112 15.85 -16.07 1.29
CA GLU A 112 15.80 -16.18 2.75
C GLU A 112 16.94 -15.38 3.39
N ALA A 113 18.18 -15.51 2.92
CA ALA A 113 19.32 -14.76 3.43
C ALA A 113 19.13 -13.24 3.29
N ALA A 114 18.64 -12.79 2.14
CA ALA A 114 18.33 -11.37 1.91
C ALA A 114 17.15 -10.91 2.78
N GLY A 115 16.12 -11.73 2.95
CA GLY A 115 14.97 -11.46 3.80
C GLY A 115 15.37 -11.26 5.26
N GLU A 116 16.21 -12.12 5.83
CA GLU A 116 16.74 -11.99 7.18
C GLU A 116 17.53 -10.69 7.36
N GLU A 117 18.35 -10.32 6.39
CA GLU A 117 19.10 -9.07 6.42
C GLU A 117 18.19 -7.83 6.34
N VAL A 118 17.15 -7.86 5.50
CA VAL A 118 16.14 -6.80 5.40
C VAL A 118 15.41 -6.65 6.74
N ILE A 119 14.92 -7.76 7.32
CA ILE A 119 14.24 -7.76 8.62
C ILE A 119 15.15 -7.16 9.70
N SER A 120 16.37 -7.68 9.86
CA SER A 120 17.34 -7.20 10.84
C SER A 120 17.67 -5.71 10.67
N THR A 121 17.74 -5.21 9.43
CA THR A 121 18.02 -3.79 9.16
C THR A 121 16.85 -2.90 9.54
N LEU A 122 15.61 -3.32 9.22
CA LEU A 122 14.40 -2.60 9.60
C LEU A 122 14.20 -2.59 11.12
N GLU A 123 14.45 -3.71 11.80
CA GLU A 123 14.35 -3.80 13.26
C GLU A 123 15.38 -2.91 13.95
N ARG A 124 16.61 -2.86 13.47
CA ARG A 124 17.63 -1.93 13.97
C ARG A 124 17.27 -0.46 13.76
N ALA A 125 16.47 -0.15 12.74
CA ALA A 125 15.94 1.18 12.47
C ALA A 125 14.68 1.50 13.31
N GLY A 126 14.22 0.58 14.16
CA GLY A 126 13.09 0.77 15.07
C GLY A 126 11.72 0.33 14.49
N PHE A 127 11.69 -0.31 13.32
CA PHE A 127 10.48 -0.91 12.78
C PHE A 127 10.26 -2.30 13.35
N THR A 128 8.99 -2.71 13.40
CA THR A 128 8.61 -4.07 13.82
C THR A 128 8.04 -4.81 12.64
N ILE A 129 8.54 -6.01 12.38
CA ILE A 129 7.96 -6.91 11.38
C ILE A 129 6.90 -7.77 12.07
N SER A 130 5.76 -8.00 11.38
CA SER A 130 4.72 -8.92 11.83
C SER A 130 5.11 -10.35 11.45
N PRO A 131 5.61 -11.21 12.37
CA PRO A 131 6.08 -12.55 11.99
C PRO A 131 5.00 -13.41 11.36
N ASP A 132 3.76 -13.27 11.86
CA ASP A 132 2.59 -14.03 11.39
C ASP A 132 2.12 -13.59 9.99
N LYS A 133 2.60 -12.43 9.51
CA LYS A 133 2.26 -11.88 8.19
C LYS A 133 3.40 -12.03 7.17
N ILE A 134 4.52 -12.63 7.55
CA ILE A 134 5.56 -12.96 6.58
C ILE A 134 5.01 -14.04 5.66
N GLN A 135 4.87 -13.70 4.38
CA GLN A 135 4.36 -14.62 3.37
C GLN A 135 5.51 -15.12 2.51
N ARG A 136 5.49 -16.43 2.23
CA ARG A 136 6.40 -17.12 1.31
C ARG A 136 5.60 -17.89 0.28
N GLU A 137 6.19 -18.22 -0.85
CA GLU A 137 5.52 -19.07 -1.84
C GLU A 137 5.08 -20.42 -1.25
N PRO A 138 4.00 -21.05 -1.81
CA PRO A 138 3.28 -20.66 -3.02
C PRO A 138 2.16 -19.66 -2.77
N GLY A 139 2.17 -18.55 -3.54
CA GLY A 139 1.05 -17.61 -3.60
C GLY A 139 1.02 -16.55 -2.49
N VAL A 140 1.83 -15.50 -2.63
CA VAL A 140 1.85 -14.34 -1.73
C VAL A 140 0.81 -13.30 -2.15
N GLN A 141 0.34 -12.49 -1.19
CA GLN A 141 -0.54 -11.35 -1.46
C GLN A 141 0.23 -10.04 -1.24
N TYR A 142 0.17 -9.15 -2.23
CA TYR A 142 0.82 -7.85 -2.19
C TYR A 142 -0.04 -6.81 -2.91
N LEU A 143 -0.35 -5.72 -2.23
CA LEU A 143 -1.14 -4.59 -2.75
C LEU A 143 -2.43 -5.01 -3.50
N GLY A 144 -3.19 -5.97 -2.96
CA GLY A 144 -4.44 -6.43 -3.56
C GLY A 144 -4.26 -7.41 -4.74
N TYR A 145 -3.06 -7.90 -4.97
CA TYR A 145 -2.77 -8.96 -5.95
C TYR A 145 -2.31 -10.24 -5.26
N LYS A 146 -2.70 -11.37 -5.81
CA LYS A 146 -2.11 -12.68 -5.52
C LYS A 146 -1.00 -12.92 -6.54
N LEU A 147 0.21 -13.10 -6.04
CA LEU A 147 1.42 -13.28 -6.84
C LEU A 147 1.95 -14.68 -6.66
N GLY A 148 2.35 -15.30 -7.76
CA GLY A 148 3.20 -16.48 -7.76
C GLY A 148 4.36 -16.25 -8.71
N SER A 149 5.32 -17.15 -8.73
CA SER A 149 6.52 -17.04 -9.57
C SER A 149 6.21 -16.86 -11.06
N THR A 150 5.03 -17.29 -11.53
CA THR A 150 4.64 -17.26 -12.96
C THR A 150 3.35 -16.49 -13.24
N TYR A 151 2.64 -16.01 -12.22
CA TYR A 151 1.37 -15.31 -12.40
C TYR A 151 1.18 -14.13 -11.46
N VAL A 152 0.35 -13.18 -11.91
CA VAL A 152 -0.20 -12.06 -11.13
C VAL A 152 -1.71 -12.09 -11.31
N ALA A 153 -2.45 -12.23 -10.22
CA ALA A 153 -3.92 -12.24 -10.25
C ALA A 153 -4.48 -11.27 -9.21
N PRO A 154 -5.49 -10.47 -9.54
CA PRO A 154 -6.12 -9.58 -8.57
C PRO A 154 -6.91 -10.39 -7.53
N VAL A 155 -6.90 -9.92 -6.29
CA VAL A 155 -7.70 -10.50 -5.20
C VAL A 155 -9.09 -9.88 -5.23
N GLY A 156 -10.13 -10.72 -5.17
CA GLY A 156 -11.52 -10.25 -5.00
C GLY A 156 -12.18 -9.64 -6.23
N LEU A 157 -11.72 -10.01 -7.43
CA LEU A 157 -12.39 -9.59 -8.66
C LEU A 157 -13.76 -10.27 -8.77
N VAL A 158 -14.84 -9.48 -8.76
CA VAL A 158 -16.19 -9.98 -9.05
C VAL A 158 -16.32 -10.04 -10.57
N ALA A 159 -16.40 -11.24 -11.12
CA ALA A 159 -16.45 -11.47 -12.57
C ALA A 159 -17.74 -10.91 -13.23
N GLU A 160 -18.82 -10.81 -12.47
CA GLU A 160 -20.11 -10.28 -12.94
C GLU A 160 -20.69 -9.30 -11.91
N PRO A 161 -20.26 -8.04 -11.91
CA PRO A 161 -20.82 -7.04 -11.01
C PRO A 161 -22.27 -6.72 -11.42
N ARG A 162 -23.21 -6.77 -10.47
CA ARG A 162 -24.53 -6.19 -10.68
C ARG A 162 -24.42 -4.68 -10.59
N ILE A 163 -24.67 -4.02 -11.72
CA ILE A 163 -24.64 -2.56 -11.83
C ILE A 163 -26.07 -2.05 -11.88
N ALA A 164 -26.48 -1.34 -10.84
CA ALA A 164 -27.80 -0.73 -10.75
C ALA A 164 -27.75 0.78 -10.49
N THR A 165 -26.66 1.26 -9.89
CA THR A 165 -26.52 2.66 -9.46
C THR A 165 -25.20 3.27 -9.92
N LEU A 166 -25.11 4.60 -9.87
CA LEU A 166 -23.86 5.32 -10.10
C LEU A 166 -22.75 4.85 -9.15
N TRP A 167 -23.08 4.53 -7.88
CA TRP A 167 -22.12 4.02 -6.92
C TRP A 167 -21.49 2.68 -7.36
N ASP A 168 -22.30 1.78 -7.94
CA ASP A 168 -21.80 0.51 -8.47
C ASP A 168 -20.83 0.74 -9.64
N VAL A 169 -21.15 1.71 -10.52
CA VAL A 169 -20.24 2.11 -11.61
C VAL A 169 -18.93 2.69 -11.05
N GLN A 170 -19.01 3.58 -10.06
CA GLN A 170 -17.82 4.16 -9.43
C GLN A 170 -16.92 3.07 -8.81
N LYS A 171 -17.51 2.11 -8.11
CA LYS A 171 -16.80 0.97 -7.52
C LYS A 171 -16.14 0.09 -8.59
N LEU A 172 -16.87 -0.22 -9.67
CA LEU A 172 -16.34 -0.99 -10.79
C LEU A 172 -15.18 -0.28 -11.47
N VAL A 173 -15.36 1.01 -11.81
CA VAL A 173 -14.32 1.81 -12.46
C VAL A 173 -13.08 1.94 -11.59
N GLY A 174 -13.25 2.16 -10.28
CA GLY A 174 -12.14 2.16 -9.31
C GLY A 174 -11.36 0.84 -9.34
N SER A 175 -12.08 -0.30 -9.34
CA SER A 175 -11.45 -1.63 -9.43
C SER A 175 -10.72 -1.84 -10.76
N LEU A 176 -11.33 -1.45 -11.88
CA LEU A 176 -10.70 -1.56 -13.21
C LEU A 176 -9.48 -0.65 -13.35
N GLN A 177 -9.50 0.56 -12.79
CA GLN A 177 -8.35 1.46 -12.76
C GLN A 177 -7.17 0.87 -11.97
N TRP A 178 -7.48 0.21 -10.86
CA TRP A 178 -6.49 -0.51 -10.06
C TRP A 178 -5.85 -1.67 -10.84
N LEU A 179 -6.67 -2.43 -11.57
CA LEU A 179 -6.22 -3.58 -12.35
C LEU A 179 -5.52 -3.21 -13.65
N ARG A 180 -5.81 -2.04 -14.17
CA ARG A 180 -5.37 -1.61 -15.50
C ARG A 180 -3.87 -1.74 -15.75
N PRO A 181 -2.96 -1.33 -14.82
CA PRO A 181 -1.52 -1.50 -15.03
C PRO A 181 -1.08 -2.97 -15.10
N ALA A 182 -1.70 -3.83 -14.28
CA ALA A 182 -1.35 -5.26 -14.22
C ALA A 182 -1.89 -6.06 -15.43
N LEU A 183 -3.08 -5.70 -15.93
CA LEU A 183 -3.74 -6.39 -17.04
C LEU A 183 -3.44 -5.77 -18.41
N GLY A 184 -2.74 -4.63 -18.44
CA GLY A 184 -2.45 -3.94 -19.69
C GLY A 184 -3.70 -3.40 -20.41
N ILE A 185 -4.76 -3.04 -19.66
CA ILE A 185 -6.02 -2.55 -20.24
C ILE A 185 -5.77 -1.18 -20.92
N PRO A 186 -5.94 -1.08 -22.24
CA PRO A 186 -5.69 0.17 -22.95
C PRO A 186 -6.74 1.24 -22.60
N PRO A 187 -6.38 2.55 -22.62
CA PRO A 187 -7.30 3.65 -22.27
C PRO A 187 -8.63 3.62 -23.04
N ARG A 188 -8.60 3.22 -24.28
CA ARG A 188 -9.78 3.17 -25.17
C ARG A 188 -10.90 2.26 -24.64
N LEU A 189 -10.55 1.17 -23.94
CA LEU A 189 -11.54 0.26 -23.36
C LEU A 189 -12.20 0.83 -22.09
N MET A 190 -11.59 1.84 -21.47
CA MET A 190 -12.13 2.51 -20.30
C MET A 190 -13.16 3.62 -20.64
N GLY A 191 -13.17 4.09 -21.87
CA GLY A 191 -14.04 5.17 -22.31
C GLY A 191 -15.51 4.98 -21.97
N PRO A 192 -16.15 3.86 -22.36
CA PRO A 192 -17.56 3.59 -22.06
C PRO A 192 -17.87 3.60 -20.55
N PHE A 193 -16.95 3.14 -19.72
CA PHE A 193 -17.11 3.15 -18.27
C PHE A 193 -17.07 4.58 -17.71
N TYR A 194 -16.18 5.44 -18.24
CA TYR A 194 -16.12 6.85 -17.81
C TYR A 194 -17.36 7.64 -18.19
N GLU A 195 -18.02 7.30 -19.30
CA GLU A 195 -19.28 7.94 -19.70
C GLU A 195 -20.39 7.67 -18.69
N GLN A 196 -20.39 6.49 -18.06
CA GLN A 196 -21.36 6.10 -17.04
C GLN A 196 -21.10 6.76 -15.66
N LEU A 197 -19.94 7.41 -15.46
CA LEU A 197 -19.64 8.14 -14.22
C LEU A 197 -20.31 9.52 -14.14
N ARG A 198 -21.01 9.96 -15.17
CA ARG A 198 -21.70 11.26 -15.19
C ARG A 198 -22.83 11.24 -14.17
N GLY A 199 -22.95 12.30 -13.36
CA GLY A 199 -23.97 12.44 -12.33
C GLY A 199 -23.34 12.80 -10.98
N SER A 200 -24.17 13.23 -10.04
CA SER A 200 -23.74 13.65 -8.70
C SER A 200 -24.38 12.83 -7.56
N ASP A 201 -25.49 12.14 -7.83
CA ASP A 201 -26.15 11.30 -6.83
C ASP A 201 -25.65 9.85 -6.93
N PRO A 202 -25.00 9.31 -5.89
CA PRO A 202 -24.53 7.93 -5.88
C PRO A 202 -25.63 6.88 -6.09
N ASN A 203 -26.89 7.20 -5.73
CA ASN A 203 -28.04 6.30 -5.86
C ASN A 203 -28.76 6.44 -7.21
N GLU A 204 -28.29 7.33 -8.10
CA GLU A 204 -28.86 7.49 -9.43
C GLU A 204 -28.82 6.16 -10.20
N ALA A 205 -29.98 5.72 -10.69
CA ALA A 205 -30.11 4.48 -11.44
C ALA A 205 -29.26 4.45 -12.71
N ARG A 206 -28.67 3.32 -13.01
CA ARG A 206 -27.91 3.08 -14.25
C ARG A 206 -28.48 1.86 -14.97
N GLU A 207 -28.77 2.05 -16.23
CA GLU A 207 -29.06 0.95 -17.14
C GLU A 207 -27.75 0.49 -17.78
N TRP A 208 -27.36 -0.74 -17.47
CA TRP A 208 -26.17 -1.37 -18.04
C TRP A 208 -26.60 -2.32 -19.14
N ASN A 209 -26.57 -1.87 -20.38
CA ASN A 209 -26.79 -2.72 -21.54
C ASN A 209 -25.42 -3.23 -22.03
N LEU A 210 -25.14 -4.50 -21.78
CA LEU A 210 -24.01 -5.23 -22.38
C LEU A 210 -24.31 -5.56 -23.83
#